data_c1489e95c5179baa673081f4e2e2cbed
#
_entry.id   c1489e95c5179baa673081f4e2e2cbed
#
_cell.length_a   1.000
_cell.length_b   1.000
_cell.length_c   1.000
_cell.angle_alpha   90.00
_cell.angle_beta   90.00
_cell.angle_gamma   90.00
#
_symmetry.space_group_name_H-M   'P 1'
#
loop_
_entity.id
_entity.type
_entity.pdbx_description
1 polymer ?
#
loop_
_entity_poly.entity_id
_entity_poly.type
_entity_poly.pdbx_seq_one_letter_code
_entity_poly.pdbx_strand_id
1 'polypeptide(L)'
;MKKILHIVVIALLPLLLACSKTEEVGRSQLVVEGWIENGGNPVVMVSESIGIATGREMDSKGILDHIAKWAKVSISDGTRTEILTGIPDSEYFPPYIYTTSAITGEVGKTYTLKVEYKDYKVEASTKIPDPVPIDKVYVQAVTDTTASVRVCFTDPPQTGQFYKIFTKTEGKDSHYHPSAMTNISDESLNGYTEVFVYSTQRLMDYIDMPNIHTGDVLWIKLCSTDRKTFEYWNNFEIMLASNAFSMFFENDLESNLDGALGYWAGYGVDKEVKFTVTDPDE
;
A
#
# COMPACT_ATOMS: atom_id res chain seq x y z
N MET A 1 -1.55 -68.21 -1.50
CA MET A 1 -2.45 -67.10 -1.78
C MET A 1 -2.87 -66.32 -0.53
N LYS A 2 -3.29 -66.95 0.60
CA LYS A 2 -3.70 -66.19 1.82
C LYS A 2 -2.60 -65.33 2.47
N LYS A 3 -1.32 -65.74 2.46
CA LYS A 3 -0.19 -64.98 3.04
C LYS A 3 0.18 -63.73 2.23
N ILE A 4 0.01 -63.74 0.92
CA ILE A 4 0.28 -62.59 0.03
C ILE A 4 -0.80 -61.53 0.21
N LEU A 5 -2.04 -61.92 0.44
CA LEU A 5 -3.17 -61.04 0.69
C LEU A 5 -2.98 -60.22 1.98
N HIS A 6 -2.43 -60.82 3.05
CA HIS A 6 -2.17 -60.15 4.32
C HIS A 6 -1.03 -59.11 4.20
N ILE A 7 0.00 -59.39 3.40
CA ILE A 7 1.12 -58.45 3.18
C ILE A 7 0.65 -57.21 2.38
N VAL A 8 -0.23 -57.44 1.40
CA VAL A 8 -0.78 -56.30 0.61
C VAL A 8 -1.70 -55.42 1.45
N VAL A 9 -2.50 -55.99 2.37
CA VAL A 9 -3.37 -55.21 3.27
C VAL A 9 -2.55 -54.43 4.30
N ILE A 10 -1.44 -54.99 4.82
CA ILE A 10 -0.56 -54.30 5.77
C ILE A 10 0.27 -53.19 5.09
N ALA A 11 0.63 -53.34 3.80
CA ALA A 11 1.35 -52.30 3.04
C ALA A 11 0.45 -51.15 2.59
N LEU A 12 -0.88 -51.32 2.50
CA LEU A 12 -1.83 -50.25 2.17
C LEU A 12 -2.25 -49.41 3.38
N LEU A 13 -2.10 -49.91 4.59
CA LEU A 13 -2.50 -49.19 5.82
C LEU A 13 -1.73 -47.88 6.09
N PRO A 14 -0.42 -47.74 5.84
CA PRO A 14 0.27 -46.47 6.03
C PRO A 14 0.00 -45.42 4.96
N LEU A 15 -0.57 -45.78 3.79
CA LEU A 15 -0.95 -44.80 2.76
C LEU A 15 -2.22 -44.02 3.10
N LEU A 16 -3.03 -44.49 4.05
CA LEU A 16 -4.24 -43.80 4.48
C LEU A 16 -3.99 -42.80 5.65
N LEU A 17 -2.77 -42.79 6.21
CA LEU A 17 -2.36 -41.86 7.28
C LEU A 17 -1.56 -40.67 6.78
N ALA A 18 -1.29 -40.59 5.49
CA ALA A 18 -0.59 -39.49 4.88
C ALA A 18 -1.56 -38.65 4.06
N CYS A 19 -2.40 -37.87 4.67
CA CYS A 19 -2.91 -36.55 4.24
C CYS A 19 -4.10 -36.13 5.11
N SER A 20 -3.82 -35.71 6.31
CA SER A 20 -4.58 -34.63 6.88
C SER A 20 -3.59 -33.47 7.06
N LYS A 21 -3.23 -32.81 5.97
CA LYS A 21 -3.02 -31.37 6.07
C LYS A 21 -4.39 -30.83 6.47
N THR A 22 -4.60 -30.70 7.76
CA THR A 22 -5.56 -29.75 8.29
C THR A 22 -5.08 -28.44 7.69
N GLU A 23 -5.76 -27.93 6.67
CA GLU A 23 -5.69 -26.50 6.37
C GLU A 23 -5.98 -25.85 7.71
N GLU A 24 -4.97 -25.27 8.34
CA GLU A 24 -5.19 -24.35 9.43
C GLU A 24 -6.09 -23.28 8.80
N VAL A 25 -7.36 -23.27 9.18
CA VAL A 25 -8.29 -22.18 8.92
C VAL A 25 -7.50 -20.93 9.30
N GLY A 26 -7.15 -20.12 8.29
CA GLY A 26 -6.07 -19.15 8.38
C GLY A 26 -6.18 -18.34 9.65
N ARG A 27 -5.12 -18.35 10.46
CA ARG A 27 -5.03 -17.45 11.61
C ARG A 27 -5.19 -16.04 11.07
N SER A 28 -6.08 -15.25 11.67
CA SER A 28 -6.15 -13.83 11.43
C SER A 28 -4.72 -13.26 11.55
N GLN A 29 -4.28 -12.52 10.56
CA GLN A 29 -2.97 -11.84 10.56
C GLN A 29 -3.19 -10.38 10.90
N LEU A 30 -2.22 -9.74 11.52
CA LEU A 30 -2.25 -8.30 11.70
C LEU A 30 -1.92 -7.62 10.35
N VAL A 31 -2.66 -6.59 10.02
CA VAL A 31 -2.42 -5.71 8.86
C VAL A 31 -2.04 -4.34 9.38
N VAL A 32 -0.91 -3.83 8.97
CA VAL A 32 -0.42 -2.51 9.36
C VAL A 32 -0.10 -1.72 8.11
N GLU A 33 -0.78 -0.60 7.93
CA GLU A 33 -0.51 0.36 6.86
C GLU A 33 -0.07 1.67 7.49
N GLY A 34 1.12 2.13 7.15
CA GLY A 34 1.61 3.34 7.76
C GLY A 34 2.68 4.05 6.93
N TRP A 35 2.76 5.36 7.13
CA TRP A 35 3.77 6.18 6.49
C TRP A 35 4.14 7.40 7.32
N ILE A 36 5.26 8.01 6.97
CA ILE A 36 5.70 9.31 7.44
C ILE A 36 6.31 10.08 6.27
N GLU A 37 5.85 11.33 6.06
CA GLU A 37 6.39 12.25 5.05
C GLU A 37 7.29 13.29 5.71
N ASN A 38 8.26 13.84 4.98
CA ASN A 38 9.00 15.00 5.48
C ASN A 38 8.05 16.20 5.71
N GLY A 39 8.15 16.80 6.87
CA GLY A 39 7.25 17.87 7.33
C GLY A 39 5.91 17.38 7.86
N GLY A 40 5.59 16.09 7.71
CA GLY A 40 4.33 15.47 8.17
C GLY A 40 4.46 14.67 9.46
N ASN A 41 3.34 14.38 10.08
CA ASN A 41 3.25 13.47 11.21
C ASN A 41 3.07 12.03 10.73
N PRO A 42 3.50 11.01 11.51
CA PRO A 42 3.24 9.62 11.16
C PRO A 42 1.75 9.31 11.16
N VAL A 43 1.31 8.52 10.20
CA VAL A 43 -0.05 7.95 10.13
C VAL A 43 0.08 6.44 10.07
N VAL A 44 -0.62 5.74 10.96
CA VAL A 44 -0.60 4.27 11.02
C VAL A 44 -2.02 3.75 11.23
N MET A 45 -2.45 2.85 10.37
CA MET A 45 -3.69 2.08 10.52
C MET A 45 -3.34 0.65 10.92
N VAL A 46 -4.12 0.07 11.83
CA VAL A 46 -3.91 -1.30 12.31
C VAL A 46 -5.23 -2.03 12.32
N SER A 47 -5.28 -3.18 11.65
CA SER A 47 -6.45 -4.06 11.59
C SER A 47 -6.06 -5.54 11.62
N GLU A 48 -7.03 -6.41 11.82
CA GLU A 48 -6.86 -7.86 11.66
C GLU A 48 -7.34 -8.27 10.27
N SER A 49 -6.59 -9.13 9.58
CA SER A 49 -7.00 -9.69 8.30
C SER A 49 -8.25 -10.56 8.49
N ILE A 50 -9.15 -10.51 7.51
CA ILE A 50 -10.34 -11.34 7.50
C ILE A 50 -10.07 -12.51 6.56
N GLY A 51 -10.04 -13.73 7.11
CA GLY A 51 -9.85 -14.93 6.29
C GLY A 51 -11.02 -15.11 5.32
N ILE A 52 -10.72 -15.25 4.03
CA ILE A 52 -11.70 -15.46 2.94
C ILE A 52 -12.53 -16.73 3.15
N ALA A 53 -12.08 -17.66 4.00
CA ALA A 53 -12.73 -18.94 4.29
C ALA A 53 -14.15 -18.82 4.91
N THR A 54 -14.60 -17.63 5.30
CA THR A 54 -15.90 -17.48 5.97
C THR A 54 -17.08 -17.35 5.02
N GLY A 55 -16.88 -17.24 3.70
CA GLY A 55 -17.97 -17.11 2.71
C GLY A 55 -18.97 -15.98 2.97
N ARG A 56 -18.65 -15.06 3.88
CA ARG A 56 -19.46 -13.89 4.16
C ARG A 56 -19.07 -12.75 3.23
N GLU A 57 -20.03 -12.19 2.54
CA GLU A 57 -19.88 -10.89 1.91
C GLU A 57 -19.45 -9.89 2.99
N MET A 58 -18.28 -9.27 2.80
CA MET A 58 -17.80 -8.23 3.71
C MET A 58 -18.60 -6.97 3.49
N ASP A 59 -19.49 -6.66 4.42
CA ASP A 59 -20.05 -5.33 4.51
C ASP A 59 -19.07 -4.40 5.26
N SER A 60 -19.24 -3.10 5.06
CA SER A 60 -18.40 -2.08 5.71
C SER A 60 -18.40 -2.21 7.24
N LYS A 61 -19.43 -2.78 7.83
CA LYS A 61 -19.56 -3.00 9.27
C LYS A 61 -18.63 -4.12 9.75
N GLY A 62 -18.50 -5.21 8.99
CA GLY A 62 -17.59 -6.31 9.30
C GLY A 62 -16.14 -5.83 9.39
N ILE A 63 -15.72 -4.91 8.50
CA ILE A 63 -14.36 -4.35 8.50
C ILE A 63 -14.11 -3.52 9.77
N LEU A 64 -15.10 -2.74 10.24
CA LEU A 64 -14.97 -1.91 11.42
C LEU A 64 -14.75 -2.71 12.71
N ASP A 65 -15.24 -3.94 12.77
CA ASP A 65 -15.06 -4.84 13.92
C ASP A 65 -13.62 -5.41 13.99
N HIS A 66 -12.88 -5.35 12.89
CA HIS A 66 -11.50 -5.82 12.81
C HIS A 66 -10.43 -4.73 13.03
N ILE A 67 -10.85 -3.50 13.32
CA ILE A 67 -9.91 -2.41 13.67
C ILE A 67 -9.25 -2.70 15.01
N ALA A 68 -7.93 -2.71 15.06
CA ALA A 68 -7.16 -2.90 16.29
C ALA A 68 -7.05 -1.58 17.09
N LYS A 69 -8.17 -1.11 17.67
CA LYS A 69 -8.26 0.19 18.38
C LYS A 69 -7.41 0.28 19.66
N TRP A 70 -6.93 -0.85 20.19
CA TRP A 70 -6.17 -0.93 21.43
C TRP A 70 -4.73 -1.40 21.20
N ALA A 71 -4.24 -1.25 19.97
CA ALA A 71 -2.84 -1.53 19.69
C ALA A 71 -1.95 -0.48 20.38
N LYS A 72 -0.81 -0.94 20.93
CA LYS A 72 0.25 -0.05 21.34
C LYS A 72 1.15 0.20 20.12
N VAL A 73 1.03 1.38 19.53
CA VAL A 73 1.80 1.81 18.38
C VAL A 73 2.84 2.81 18.85
N SER A 74 4.09 2.62 18.48
CA SER A 74 5.18 3.54 18.81
C SER A 74 6.11 3.76 17.62
N ILE A 75 6.68 4.95 17.55
CA ILE A 75 7.65 5.35 16.53
C ILE A 75 8.92 5.87 17.19
N SER A 76 10.07 5.55 16.62
CA SER A 76 11.36 6.09 17.04
C SER A 76 12.05 6.77 15.87
N ASP A 77 12.66 7.93 16.11
CA ASP A 77 13.55 8.64 15.17
C ASP A 77 15.04 8.35 15.43
N GLY A 78 15.33 7.33 16.25
CA GLY A 78 16.67 6.94 16.66
C GLY A 78 17.19 7.70 17.89
N THR A 79 16.57 8.83 18.27
CA THR A 79 16.93 9.61 19.47
C THR A 79 15.88 9.51 20.56
N ARG A 80 14.62 9.46 20.19
CA ARG A 80 13.46 9.30 21.08
C ARG A 80 12.46 8.33 20.52
N THR A 81 11.62 7.82 21.40
CA THR A 81 10.49 6.95 21.05
C THR A 81 9.22 7.59 21.59
N GLU A 82 8.21 7.71 20.73
CA GLU A 82 6.90 8.25 21.07
C GLU A 82 5.81 7.20 20.86
N ILE A 83 4.83 7.19 21.75
CA ILE A 83 3.63 6.35 21.61
C ILE A 83 2.60 7.17 20.84
N LEU A 84 2.06 6.58 19.78
CA LEU A 84 1.03 7.21 18.95
C LEU A 84 -0.32 7.12 19.64
N THR A 85 -1.11 8.17 19.50
CA THR A 85 -2.49 8.22 19.98
C THR A 85 -3.42 7.68 18.89
N GLY A 86 -4.27 6.71 19.25
CA GLY A 86 -5.33 6.22 18.38
C GLY A 86 -6.51 7.18 18.37
N ILE A 87 -6.93 7.65 17.20
CA ILE A 87 -8.06 8.57 17.03
C ILE A 87 -8.98 8.09 15.90
N PRO A 88 -10.31 8.25 16.04
CA PRO A 88 -11.22 8.10 14.91
C PRO A 88 -10.95 9.20 13.87
N ASP A 89 -10.86 8.80 12.61
CA ASP A 89 -10.73 9.71 11.49
C ASP A 89 -11.46 9.15 10.27
N SER A 90 -12.56 9.80 9.89
CA SER A 90 -13.43 9.36 8.79
C SER A 90 -12.85 9.63 7.40
N GLU A 91 -11.77 10.38 7.31
CA GLU A 91 -11.07 10.61 6.05
C GLU A 91 -10.30 9.37 5.59
N TYR A 92 -9.99 8.45 6.51
CA TYR A 92 -9.27 7.21 6.22
C TYR A 92 -10.21 5.99 6.19
N PHE A 93 -9.72 4.92 5.59
CA PHE A 93 -10.39 3.63 5.63
C PHE A 93 -9.35 2.52 5.93
N PRO A 94 -9.49 1.78 7.04
CA PRO A 94 -10.53 1.91 8.08
C PRO A 94 -10.46 3.25 8.84
N PRO A 95 -11.59 3.79 9.35
CA PRO A 95 -11.68 5.16 9.89
C PRO A 95 -11.13 5.28 11.31
N TYR A 96 -9.88 4.89 11.48
CA TYR A 96 -9.15 4.96 12.74
C TYR A 96 -7.65 4.93 12.49
N ILE A 97 -6.96 5.95 12.95
CA ILE A 97 -5.51 6.09 12.77
C ILE A 97 -4.79 6.23 14.10
N TYR A 98 -3.53 5.86 14.12
CA TYR A 98 -2.57 6.17 15.16
C TYR A 98 -1.62 7.23 14.67
N THR A 99 -1.46 8.32 15.42
CA THR A 99 -0.61 9.45 15.06
C THR A 99 -0.02 10.16 16.29
N THR A 100 0.94 11.03 16.09
CA THR A 100 1.51 11.92 17.10
C THR A 100 2.03 13.19 16.46
N SER A 101 1.89 14.31 17.13
CA SER A 101 2.54 15.58 16.72
C SER A 101 3.94 15.76 17.33
N ALA A 102 4.38 14.83 18.18
CA ALA A 102 5.69 14.94 18.82
C ALA A 102 6.86 14.58 17.88
N ILE A 103 6.60 13.76 16.84
CA ILE A 103 7.57 13.42 15.80
C ILE A 103 7.05 13.93 14.46
N THR A 104 7.91 14.67 13.76
CA THR A 104 7.70 15.12 12.38
C THR A 104 8.76 14.49 11.49
N GLY A 105 8.39 14.07 10.30
CA GLY A 105 9.32 13.48 9.35
C GLY A 105 10.39 14.47 8.86
N GLU A 106 11.60 14.00 8.73
CA GLU A 106 12.75 14.78 8.22
C GLU A 106 13.49 13.96 7.16
N VAL A 107 13.85 14.60 6.07
CA VAL A 107 14.64 13.98 4.99
C VAL A 107 15.94 13.39 5.55
N GLY A 108 16.30 12.21 5.11
CA GLY A 108 17.52 11.50 5.50
C GLY A 108 17.44 10.75 6.84
N LYS A 109 16.39 10.98 7.66
CA LYS A 109 16.18 10.25 8.92
C LYS A 109 15.51 8.90 8.70
N THR A 110 15.84 7.96 9.59
CA THR A 110 15.22 6.65 9.68
C THR A 110 14.22 6.63 10.82
N TYR A 111 13.06 6.05 10.56
CA TYR A 111 11.97 5.90 11.51
C TYR A 111 11.63 4.44 11.70
N THR A 112 11.64 3.98 12.96
CA THR A 112 11.29 2.61 13.32
C THR A 112 9.91 2.60 13.95
N LEU A 113 9.00 1.86 13.33
CA LEU A 113 7.65 1.59 13.82
C LEU A 113 7.65 0.30 14.64
N LYS A 114 6.94 0.29 15.78
CA LYS A 114 6.62 -0.94 16.53
C LYS A 114 5.15 -0.95 16.86
N VAL A 115 4.51 -2.10 16.62
CA VAL A 115 3.11 -2.35 16.94
C VAL A 115 3.00 -3.59 17.81
N GLU A 116 2.36 -3.45 18.96
CA GLU A 116 2.03 -4.54 19.87
C GLU A 116 0.50 -4.63 19.97
N TYR A 117 -0.07 -5.78 19.60
CA TYR A 117 -1.50 -6.03 19.68
C TYR A 117 -1.77 -7.51 19.95
N LYS A 118 -2.46 -7.84 21.05
CA LYS A 118 -2.63 -9.24 21.50
C LYS A 118 -1.25 -9.93 21.57
N ASP A 119 -1.07 -11.03 20.83
CA ASP A 119 0.18 -11.79 20.75
C ASP A 119 1.07 -11.33 19.58
N TYR A 120 0.61 -10.37 18.78
CA TYR A 120 1.36 -9.83 17.64
C TYR A 120 2.39 -8.80 18.08
N LYS A 121 3.57 -8.91 17.52
CA LYS A 121 4.64 -7.91 17.64
C LYS A 121 5.18 -7.65 16.24
N VAL A 122 5.13 -6.41 15.83
CA VAL A 122 5.52 -5.96 14.51
C VAL A 122 6.61 -4.91 14.63
N GLU A 123 7.61 -5.02 13.82
CA GLU A 123 8.68 -4.02 13.72
C GLU A 123 9.03 -3.76 12.26
N ALA A 124 9.21 -2.49 11.91
CA ALA A 124 9.70 -2.08 10.60
C ALA A 124 10.46 -0.77 10.68
N SER A 125 11.40 -0.57 9.78
CA SER A 125 12.14 0.68 9.66
C SER A 125 12.12 1.16 8.22
N THR A 126 11.93 2.47 8.06
CA THR A 126 12.00 3.15 6.77
C THR A 126 12.84 4.41 6.90
N LYS A 127 13.40 4.87 5.78
CA LYS A 127 14.13 6.14 5.70
C LYS A 127 13.39 7.07 4.74
N ILE A 128 13.25 8.34 5.11
CA ILE A 128 12.72 9.36 4.18
C ILE A 128 13.84 9.76 3.21
N PRO A 129 13.72 9.43 1.91
CA PRO A 129 14.73 9.81 0.91
C PRO A 129 14.67 11.30 0.58
N ASP A 130 15.67 11.77 -0.17
CA ASP A 130 15.65 13.11 -0.75
C ASP A 130 14.46 13.25 -1.72
N PRO A 131 13.67 14.34 -1.62
CA PRO A 131 12.55 14.56 -2.51
C PRO A 131 13.01 14.96 -3.91
N VAL A 132 12.22 14.60 -4.91
CA VAL A 132 12.39 15.02 -6.30
C VAL A 132 11.21 15.91 -6.70
N PRO A 133 11.42 17.10 -7.27
CA PRO A 133 10.35 17.99 -7.67
C PRO A 133 9.61 17.48 -8.91
N ILE A 134 8.32 17.82 -9.01
CA ILE A 134 7.57 17.72 -10.25
C ILE A 134 7.95 18.93 -11.11
N ASP A 135 8.48 18.68 -12.31
CA ASP A 135 8.87 19.72 -13.25
C ASP A 135 7.66 20.30 -13.99
N LYS A 136 6.72 19.43 -14.37
CA LYS A 136 5.55 19.82 -15.16
C LYS A 136 4.39 18.82 -14.99
N VAL A 137 3.17 19.35 -15.05
CA VAL A 137 1.94 18.56 -15.23
C VAL A 137 1.22 19.11 -16.43
N TYR A 138 0.69 18.24 -17.30
CA TYR A 138 -0.07 18.67 -18.48
C TYR A 138 -1.09 17.61 -18.90
N VAL A 139 -2.13 18.06 -19.62
CA VAL A 139 -3.08 17.18 -20.31
C VAL A 139 -2.49 16.81 -21.67
N GLN A 140 -2.34 15.52 -21.93
CA GLN A 140 -1.84 15.02 -23.22
C GLN A 140 -2.95 14.92 -24.25
N ALA A 141 -4.14 14.47 -23.83
CA ALA A 141 -5.29 14.29 -24.71
C ALA A 141 -6.58 14.32 -23.89
N VAL A 142 -7.65 14.75 -24.53
CA VAL A 142 -9.03 14.64 -24.04
C VAL A 142 -9.84 13.83 -25.03
N THR A 143 -10.64 12.88 -24.53
CA THR A 143 -11.58 12.09 -25.32
C THR A 143 -12.95 12.19 -24.63
N ASP A 144 -13.93 12.76 -25.31
CA ASP A 144 -15.20 13.18 -24.71
C ASP A 144 -14.95 14.11 -23.52
N THR A 145 -15.09 13.60 -22.28
CA THR A 145 -14.79 14.35 -21.05
C THR A 145 -13.63 13.76 -20.26
N THR A 146 -13.02 12.69 -20.74
CA THR A 146 -11.91 11.98 -20.07
C THR A 146 -10.57 12.54 -20.51
N ALA A 147 -9.74 12.89 -19.56
CA ALA A 147 -8.42 13.45 -19.81
C ALA A 147 -7.29 12.49 -19.45
N SER A 148 -6.27 12.45 -20.29
CA SER A 148 -5.00 11.78 -20.03
C SER A 148 -4.00 12.80 -19.48
N VAL A 149 -3.66 12.70 -18.20
CA VAL A 149 -2.76 13.63 -17.51
C VAL A 149 -1.36 13.02 -17.39
N ARG A 150 -0.34 13.82 -17.67
CA ARG A 150 1.08 13.48 -17.54
C ARG A 150 1.72 14.27 -16.41
N VAL A 151 2.56 13.60 -15.63
CA VAL A 151 3.50 14.19 -14.68
C VAL A 151 4.90 13.99 -15.21
N CYS A 152 5.68 15.05 -15.22
CA CYS A 152 7.07 15.07 -15.67
C CYS A 152 7.97 15.43 -14.49
N PHE A 153 9.08 14.74 -14.37
CA PHE A 153 10.13 15.04 -13.41
C PHE A 153 11.49 14.62 -13.97
N THR A 154 12.55 15.18 -13.41
CA THR A 154 13.92 14.82 -13.76
C THR A 154 14.52 13.96 -12.67
N ASP A 155 14.78 12.70 -13.02
CA ASP A 155 15.45 11.76 -12.14
C ASP A 155 16.92 12.18 -11.92
N PRO A 156 17.39 12.31 -10.66
CA PRO A 156 18.79 12.62 -10.40
C PRO A 156 19.74 11.52 -10.87
N PRO A 157 20.99 11.82 -11.18
CA PRO A 157 21.94 10.87 -11.77
C PRO A 157 22.45 9.78 -10.81
N GLN A 158 22.07 9.81 -9.53
CA GLN A 158 22.36 8.74 -8.59
C GLN A 158 21.46 7.54 -8.92
N THR A 159 21.88 6.33 -8.59
CA THR A 159 21.12 5.11 -8.79
C THR A 159 20.51 4.59 -7.49
N GLY A 160 19.42 3.84 -7.58
CA GLY A 160 18.74 3.23 -6.44
C GLY A 160 17.61 4.08 -5.88
N GLN A 161 17.00 4.92 -6.71
CA GLN A 161 15.86 5.74 -6.37
C GLN A 161 14.56 5.09 -6.83
N PHE A 162 13.52 5.29 -6.03
CA PHE A 162 12.20 4.73 -6.27
C PHE A 162 11.15 5.80 -6.03
N TYR A 163 10.11 5.77 -6.85
CA TYR A 163 9.06 6.79 -6.80
C TYR A 163 7.67 6.17 -6.82
N LYS A 164 6.74 6.85 -6.17
CA LYS A 164 5.30 6.59 -6.23
C LYS A 164 4.56 7.90 -6.36
N ILE A 165 3.57 7.97 -7.25
CA ILE A 165 2.70 9.14 -7.34
C ILE A 165 1.43 8.88 -6.55
N PHE A 166 1.02 9.89 -5.81
CA PHE A 166 -0.26 9.95 -5.12
C PHE A 166 -1.09 11.11 -5.66
N THR A 167 -2.37 10.89 -5.79
CA THR A 167 -3.32 11.88 -6.29
C THR A 167 -4.50 12.07 -5.35
N LYS A 168 -5.09 13.25 -5.40
CA LYS A 168 -6.33 13.59 -4.71
C LYS A 168 -7.13 14.53 -5.61
N THR A 169 -8.37 14.18 -5.92
CA THR A 169 -9.29 15.03 -6.69
C THR A 169 -10.10 15.91 -5.74
N GLU A 170 -9.98 17.23 -5.88
CA GLU A 170 -10.66 18.19 -5.02
C GLU A 170 -12.18 17.99 -5.09
N GLY A 171 -12.84 17.91 -3.94
CA GLY A 171 -14.27 17.69 -3.83
C GLY A 171 -14.76 16.25 -4.04
N LYS A 172 -13.87 15.33 -4.46
CA LYS A 172 -14.18 13.90 -4.60
C LYS A 172 -13.46 13.06 -3.55
N ASP A 173 -12.19 13.36 -3.27
CA ASP A 173 -11.33 12.60 -2.37
C ASP A 173 -11.07 13.38 -1.07
N SER A 174 -11.15 12.70 0.07
CA SER A 174 -10.80 13.27 1.38
C SER A 174 -9.29 13.28 1.62
N HIS A 175 -8.56 12.27 1.12
CA HIS A 175 -7.11 12.11 1.28
C HIS A 175 -6.45 11.68 -0.04
N TYR A 176 -5.11 11.61 -0.03
CA TYR A 176 -4.35 11.13 -1.18
C TYR A 176 -4.47 9.62 -1.36
N HIS A 177 -4.64 9.19 -2.59
CA HIS A 177 -4.65 7.79 -3.00
C HIS A 177 -3.45 7.47 -3.87
N PRO A 178 -2.89 6.26 -3.80
CA PRO A 178 -1.84 5.84 -4.71
C PRO A 178 -2.39 5.82 -6.14
N SER A 179 -1.77 6.54 -7.05
CA SER A 179 -2.09 6.48 -8.48
C SER A 179 -1.65 5.13 -9.03
N ALA A 180 -2.51 4.49 -9.81
CA ALA A 180 -2.21 3.18 -10.40
C ALA A 180 -1.04 3.26 -11.38
N MET A 181 -0.26 2.19 -11.48
CA MET A 181 0.85 2.04 -12.44
C MET A 181 1.90 3.16 -12.37
N THR A 182 2.03 3.81 -11.21
CA THR A 182 3.00 4.87 -10.98
C THR A 182 4.08 4.48 -9.98
N ASN A 183 4.32 3.19 -9.86
CA ASN A 183 5.42 2.64 -9.09
C ASN A 183 6.66 2.56 -9.99
N ILE A 184 7.66 3.40 -9.75
CA ILE A 184 8.73 3.71 -10.69
C ILE A 184 10.08 3.41 -10.04
N SER A 185 10.96 2.70 -10.77
CA SER A 185 12.36 2.49 -10.40
C SER A 185 13.26 3.25 -11.37
N ASP A 186 14.31 3.88 -10.86
CA ASP A 186 15.32 4.57 -11.66
C ASP A 186 16.13 3.63 -12.58
N GLU A 187 16.14 2.33 -12.28
CA GLU A 187 16.77 1.31 -13.16
C GLU A 187 16.20 1.37 -14.60
N SER A 188 14.99 1.91 -14.73
CA SER A 188 14.27 2.09 -16.02
C SER A 188 14.30 3.53 -16.53
N LEU A 189 14.94 4.44 -15.81
CA LEU A 189 14.92 5.88 -16.11
C LEU A 189 16.31 6.39 -16.47
N ASN A 190 16.36 7.45 -17.29
CA ASN A 190 17.56 8.21 -17.58
C ASN A 190 17.21 9.71 -17.64
N GLY A 191 17.17 10.35 -16.51
CA GLY A 191 16.89 11.79 -16.41
C GLY A 191 15.42 12.13 -16.58
N TYR A 192 15.06 12.92 -17.59
CA TYR A 192 13.69 13.40 -17.77
C TYR A 192 12.71 12.25 -18.02
N THR A 193 11.66 12.21 -17.23
CA THR A 193 10.69 11.13 -17.17
C THR A 193 9.27 11.67 -17.25
N GLU A 194 8.41 11.01 -18.00
CA GLU A 194 6.98 11.31 -18.11
C GLU A 194 6.13 10.10 -17.74
N VAL A 195 5.19 10.28 -16.84
CA VAL A 195 4.34 9.22 -16.31
C VAL A 195 2.87 9.59 -16.42
N PHE A 196 2.03 8.66 -16.85
CA PHE A 196 0.59 8.84 -16.75
C PHE A 196 0.13 8.80 -15.31
N VAL A 197 -0.85 9.62 -14.99
CA VAL A 197 -1.48 9.66 -13.68
C VAL A 197 -2.93 9.24 -13.81
N TYR A 198 -3.36 8.41 -12.91
CA TYR A 198 -4.72 7.93 -12.80
C TYR A 198 -5.30 8.36 -11.46
N SER A 199 -6.57 8.74 -11.46
CA SER A 199 -7.31 8.96 -10.23
C SER A 199 -7.85 7.61 -9.76
N THR A 200 -7.36 7.09 -8.64
CA THR A 200 -7.89 5.88 -8.03
C THR A 200 -8.63 6.24 -6.77
N GLN A 201 -9.92 5.97 -6.71
CA GLN A 201 -10.70 6.24 -5.50
C GLN A 201 -10.80 5.04 -4.55
N ARG A 202 -10.64 3.79 -5.03
CA ARG A 202 -10.77 2.58 -4.21
C ARG A 202 -10.07 1.37 -4.82
N LEU A 203 -9.67 0.45 -3.94
CA LEU A 203 -9.13 -0.87 -4.31
C LEU A 203 -10.08 -1.66 -5.23
N MET A 204 -11.40 -1.48 -5.07
CA MET A 204 -12.44 -2.15 -5.85
C MET A 204 -12.65 -1.54 -7.24
N ASP A 205 -12.18 -0.32 -7.46
CA ASP A 205 -12.34 0.41 -8.72
C ASP A 205 -11.19 0.14 -9.71
N TYR A 206 -10.28 -0.79 -9.39
CA TYR A 206 -9.15 -1.14 -10.27
C TYR A 206 -9.58 -1.74 -11.60
N ILE A 207 -10.81 -2.26 -11.69
CA ILE A 207 -11.42 -2.78 -12.91
C ILE A 207 -12.01 -1.64 -13.75
N ASP A 208 -12.53 -0.61 -13.08
CA ASP A 208 -13.01 0.64 -13.66
C ASP A 208 -12.15 1.77 -13.07
N MET A 209 -10.94 1.96 -13.59
CA MET A 209 -10.09 3.08 -13.15
C MET A 209 -10.89 4.37 -13.30
N PRO A 210 -11.18 5.10 -12.19
CA PRO A 210 -11.96 6.32 -12.30
C PRO A 210 -11.20 7.30 -13.19
N ASN A 211 -11.86 7.71 -14.24
CA ASN A 211 -11.28 8.61 -15.22
C ASN A 211 -11.11 10.00 -14.61
N ILE A 212 -10.03 10.64 -14.96
CA ILE A 212 -9.85 12.07 -14.77
C ILE A 212 -10.66 12.78 -15.85
N HIS A 213 -11.46 13.76 -15.45
CA HIS A 213 -12.32 14.51 -16.38
C HIS A 213 -11.85 15.95 -16.51
N THR A 214 -12.19 16.56 -17.65
CA THR A 214 -12.05 18.01 -17.85
C THR A 214 -12.83 18.75 -16.75
N GLY A 215 -12.20 19.74 -16.13
CA GLY A 215 -12.73 20.49 -15.00
C GLY A 215 -12.33 19.94 -13.62
N ASP A 216 -11.79 18.73 -13.54
CA ASP A 216 -11.25 18.20 -12.27
C ASP A 216 -10.05 19.04 -11.81
N VAL A 217 -9.92 19.17 -10.50
CA VAL A 217 -8.76 19.79 -9.85
C VAL A 217 -8.02 18.70 -9.11
N LEU A 218 -6.82 18.37 -9.60
CA LEU A 218 -5.95 17.36 -9.04
C LEU A 218 -4.92 17.98 -8.09
N TRP A 219 -4.71 17.35 -6.96
CA TRP A 219 -3.55 17.52 -6.11
C TRP A 219 -2.65 16.31 -6.31
N ILE A 220 -1.39 16.55 -6.64
CA ILE A 220 -0.44 15.51 -7.05
C ILE A 220 0.81 15.61 -6.18
N LYS A 221 1.25 14.47 -5.65
CA LYS A 221 2.52 14.29 -4.95
C LYS A 221 3.39 13.28 -5.71
N LEU A 222 4.63 13.65 -5.99
CA LEU A 222 5.68 12.70 -6.34
C LEU A 222 6.43 12.36 -5.05
N CYS A 223 6.36 11.12 -4.63
CA CYS A 223 6.98 10.63 -3.42
C CYS A 223 8.22 9.80 -3.77
N SER A 224 9.40 10.25 -3.38
CA SER A 224 10.58 9.40 -3.32
C SER A 224 10.43 8.41 -2.17
N THR A 225 10.81 7.15 -2.36
CA THR A 225 10.66 6.10 -1.35
C THR A 225 11.85 5.14 -1.34
N ASP A 226 11.87 4.19 -0.41
CA ASP A 226 12.90 3.17 -0.35
C ASP A 226 12.54 1.92 -1.19
N ARG A 227 13.54 1.04 -1.44
CA ARG A 227 13.36 -0.18 -2.22
C ARG A 227 12.26 -1.08 -1.66
N LYS A 228 12.17 -1.27 -0.35
CA LYS A 228 11.18 -2.17 0.27
C LYS A 228 9.76 -1.67 0.07
N THR A 229 9.55 -0.36 0.18
CA THR A 229 8.26 0.27 -0.10
C THR A 229 7.90 0.15 -1.58
N PHE A 230 8.88 0.33 -2.48
CA PHE A 230 8.69 0.11 -3.91
C PHE A 230 8.29 -1.35 -4.20
N GLU A 231 8.97 -2.34 -3.63
CA GLU A 231 8.69 -3.77 -3.80
C GLU A 231 7.27 -4.10 -3.30
N TYR A 232 6.86 -3.56 -2.14
CA TYR A 232 5.48 -3.70 -1.65
C TYR A 232 4.45 -3.19 -2.68
N TRP A 233 4.60 -1.95 -3.15
CA TRP A 233 3.67 -1.36 -4.11
C TRP A 233 3.67 -2.11 -5.44
N ASN A 234 4.82 -2.60 -5.89
CA ASN A 234 4.93 -3.39 -7.11
C ASN A 234 4.16 -4.72 -6.99
N ASN A 235 4.36 -5.43 -5.90
CA ASN A 235 3.66 -6.69 -5.63
C ASN A 235 2.16 -6.47 -5.44
N PHE A 236 1.77 -5.37 -4.81
CA PHE A 236 0.38 -4.98 -4.65
C PHE A 236 -0.31 -4.73 -6.01
N GLU A 237 0.33 -3.98 -6.91
CA GLU A 237 -0.20 -3.74 -8.26
C GLU A 237 -0.28 -5.03 -9.09
N ILE A 238 0.73 -5.91 -9.00
CA ILE A 238 0.70 -7.24 -9.64
C ILE A 238 -0.45 -8.09 -9.09
N MET A 239 -0.64 -8.10 -7.77
CA MET A 239 -1.73 -8.85 -7.14
C MET A 239 -3.10 -8.34 -7.61
N LEU A 240 -3.31 -7.03 -7.68
CA LEU A 240 -4.55 -6.45 -8.18
C LEU A 240 -4.80 -6.82 -9.64
N ALA A 241 -3.78 -6.71 -10.49
CA ALA A 241 -3.88 -7.09 -11.90
C ALA A 241 -4.16 -8.60 -12.07
N SER A 242 -3.54 -9.46 -11.26
CA SER A 242 -3.74 -10.91 -11.34
C SER A 242 -5.10 -11.34 -10.81
N ASN A 243 -5.63 -10.73 -9.76
CA ASN A 243 -6.98 -10.99 -9.26
C ASN A 243 -8.06 -10.60 -10.27
N ALA A 244 -7.79 -9.60 -11.13
CA ALA A 244 -8.67 -9.25 -12.25
C ALA A 244 -8.67 -10.34 -13.35
N PHE A 245 -7.61 -11.17 -13.45
CA PHE A 245 -7.43 -12.12 -14.54
C PHE A 245 -7.43 -13.59 -14.14
N SER A 246 -7.27 -13.97 -12.88
CA SER A 246 -7.14 -15.39 -12.55
C SER A 246 -7.43 -15.78 -11.10
N MET A 247 -8.18 -16.89 -10.97
CA MET A 247 -8.34 -17.69 -9.75
C MET A 247 -7.11 -18.58 -9.46
N PHE A 248 -5.92 -18.35 -10.05
CA PHE A 248 -4.84 -19.35 -10.10
C PHE A 248 -3.50 -18.92 -9.49
N PHE A 249 -3.36 -17.73 -8.90
CA PHE A 249 -2.12 -17.35 -8.25
C PHE A 249 -2.32 -17.10 -6.76
N GLU A 250 -1.72 -17.96 -5.94
CA GLU A 250 -1.39 -17.64 -4.56
C GLU A 250 -0.28 -16.59 -4.62
N ASN A 251 -0.65 -15.32 -4.56
CA ASN A 251 0.32 -14.24 -4.40
C ASN A 251 0.35 -13.87 -2.93
N ASP A 252 1.39 -14.30 -2.25
CA ASP A 252 1.72 -13.74 -0.94
C ASP A 252 2.18 -12.29 -1.16
N LEU A 253 1.40 -11.33 -0.67
CA LEU A 253 1.81 -9.93 -0.68
C LEU A 253 3.04 -9.78 0.23
N GLU A 254 4.19 -9.53 -0.37
CA GLU A 254 5.41 -9.29 0.39
C GLU A 254 5.24 -8.00 1.21
N SER A 255 5.39 -8.14 2.51
CA SER A 255 5.35 -7.05 3.48
C SER A 255 6.75 -6.56 3.79
N ASN A 256 6.94 -5.27 3.98
CA ASN A 256 8.19 -4.76 4.54
C ASN A 256 8.20 -4.75 6.08
N LEU A 257 7.16 -5.33 6.69
CA LEU A 257 6.97 -5.47 8.12
C LEU A 257 7.41 -6.86 8.58
N ASP A 258 8.09 -6.95 9.71
CA ASP A 258 8.31 -8.21 10.39
C ASP A 258 7.13 -8.49 11.33
N GLY A 259 6.42 -9.59 11.09
CA GLY A 259 5.30 -10.07 11.91
C GLY A 259 3.89 -9.58 11.52
N ALA A 260 3.72 -8.89 10.38
CA ALA A 260 2.41 -8.45 9.88
C ALA A 260 2.38 -8.35 8.36
N LEU A 261 1.18 -8.26 7.79
CA LEU A 261 0.96 -7.81 6.42
C LEU A 261 0.93 -6.28 6.34
N GLY A 262 1.22 -5.72 5.15
CA GLY A 262 1.14 -4.30 4.89
C GLY A 262 2.49 -3.63 4.74
N TYR A 263 2.59 -2.34 5.09
CA TYR A 263 3.81 -1.56 4.87
C TYR A 263 4.03 -0.46 5.92
N TRP A 264 5.29 -0.08 6.08
CA TRP A 264 5.75 1.13 6.75
C TRP A 264 6.67 1.90 5.81
N ALA A 265 6.24 3.09 5.37
CA ALA A 265 6.90 3.87 4.33
C ALA A 265 7.39 5.24 4.80
N GLY A 266 8.58 5.63 4.36
CA GLY A 266 9.10 6.98 4.43
C GLY A 266 8.98 7.64 3.05
N TYR A 267 8.29 8.77 2.96
CA TYR A 267 8.11 9.49 1.71
C TYR A 267 8.80 10.84 1.73
N GLY A 268 9.71 11.05 0.75
CA GLY A 268 10.31 12.34 0.44
C GLY A 268 9.45 13.08 -0.59
N VAL A 269 8.84 14.20 -0.17
CA VAL A 269 7.95 15.02 -1.01
C VAL A 269 8.50 16.44 -1.08
N ASP A 270 8.75 16.97 -2.29
CA ASP A 270 9.18 18.36 -2.44
C ASP A 270 8.02 19.32 -2.15
N LYS A 271 6.96 19.23 -2.94
CA LYS A 271 5.70 19.96 -2.75
C LYS A 271 4.57 19.30 -3.48
N GLU A 272 3.35 19.61 -3.02
CA GLU A 272 2.13 19.27 -3.73
C GLU A 272 1.95 20.17 -4.94
N VAL A 273 1.49 19.60 -6.05
CA VAL A 273 1.13 20.37 -7.26
C VAL A 273 -0.38 20.34 -7.42
N LYS A 274 -1.00 21.52 -7.38
CA LYS A 274 -2.41 21.70 -7.74
C LYS A 274 -2.51 21.92 -9.24
N PHE A 275 -3.30 21.07 -9.93
CA PHE A 275 -3.45 21.11 -11.37
C PHE A 275 -4.93 21.06 -11.76
N THR A 276 -5.40 22.04 -12.54
CA THR A 276 -6.74 22.04 -13.12
C THR A 276 -6.70 21.40 -14.50
N VAL A 277 -7.52 20.38 -14.70
CA VAL A 277 -7.60 19.63 -15.95
C VAL A 277 -8.40 20.46 -16.96
N THR A 278 -7.74 20.98 -17.96
CA THR A 278 -8.34 21.75 -19.08
C THR A 278 -8.14 21.01 -20.39
N ASP A 279 -9.01 21.27 -21.35
CA ASP A 279 -8.78 20.76 -22.69
C ASP A 279 -7.53 21.45 -23.28
N PRO A 280 -6.55 20.72 -23.81
CA PRO A 280 -5.35 21.30 -24.39
C PRO A 280 -5.62 22.11 -25.66
N ASP A 281 -6.81 21.95 -26.29
CA ASP A 281 -7.21 22.64 -27.52
C ASP A 281 -8.08 23.91 -27.22
N GLU A 282 -8.41 24.19 -25.97
CA GLU A 282 -9.04 25.44 -25.50
C GLU A 282 -7.99 26.46 -25.02
#